data_5ba5aca2740ebaed3b68123f02eea045
#
_entry.id   5ba5aca2740ebaed3b68123f02eea045
#
_cell.length_a   1.000
_cell.length_b   1.000
_cell.length_c   1.000
_cell.angle_alpha   90.00
_cell.angle_beta   90.00
_cell.angle_gamma   90.00
#
_symmetry.space_group_name_H-M   'P 1'
#
loop_
_entity.id
_entity.type
_entity.pdbx_description
1 polymer ?
#
loop_
_entity_poly.entity_id
_entity_poly.type
_entity_poly.pdbx_seq_one_letter_code
_entity_poly.pdbx_strand_id
1 'polypeptide(L)'
;MSGVSLGDNTFINMHVAFIDNYRGGAIELGQRVAVAPGVTFIADSDPNNSRLSTVEDYVVRGVIRVDDDAWLGANSVILPNVSVGRCAIVGAGSVVTKDVKDFEVVAGVPARVIGTTAGKLD
;
A
#
# COMPACT_ATOMS: atom_id res chain seq x y z
N MET A 1 10.12 -13.54 3.52
CA MET A 1 9.01 -14.31 2.96
C MET A 1 8.24 -13.43 1.98
N SER A 2 7.89 -13.98 0.86
CA SER A 2 7.02 -13.29 -0.11
C SER A 2 5.58 -13.80 0.03
N GLY A 3 4.67 -13.17 -0.70
CA GLY A 3 3.28 -13.56 -0.73
C GLY A 3 2.35 -12.48 -0.20
N VAL A 4 1.06 -12.77 -0.29
CA VAL A 4 0.00 -11.86 0.15
C VAL A 4 -0.74 -12.53 1.30
N SER A 5 -0.89 -11.83 2.42
CA SER A 5 -1.70 -12.29 3.54
C SER A 5 -2.80 -11.29 3.84
N LEU A 6 -3.98 -11.80 4.14
CA LEU A 6 -5.17 -10.99 4.40
C LEU A 6 -5.75 -11.37 5.76
N GLY A 7 -6.04 -10.37 6.57
CA GLY A 7 -6.75 -10.55 7.82
C GLY A 7 -8.25 -10.76 7.61
N ASP A 8 -8.95 -11.06 8.70
CA ASP A 8 -10.38 -11.34 8.67
C ASP A 8 -11.17 -10.11 8.23
N ASN A 9 -12.25 -10.35 7.51
CA ASN A 9 -13.21 -9.32 7.09
C ASN A 9 -12.61 -8.23 6.22
N THR A 10 -11.45 -8.47 5.63
CA THR A 10 -10.86 -7.53 4.67
C THR A 10 -11.55 -7.68 3.33
N PHE A 11 -11.94 -6.55 2.74
CA PHE A 11 -12.69 -6.52 1.49
C PHE A 11 -11.82 -6.00 0.36
N ILE A 12 -11.64 -6.85 -0.66
CA ILE A 12 -10.84 -6.51 -1.84
C ILE A 12 -11.79 -6.35 -3.03
N ASN A 13 -11.81 -5.15 -3.59
CA ASN A 13 -12.62 -4.85 -4.76
C ASN A 13 -11.98 -5.37 -6.06
N MET A 14 -12.64 -5.08 -7.18
CA MET A 14 -12.19 -5.54 -8.49
C MET A 14 -10.92 -4.82 -8.95
N HIS A 15 -10.17 -5.48 -9.82
CA HIS A 15 -8.97 -4.93 -10.46
C HIS A 15 -7.89 -4.47 -9.49
N VAL A 16 -7.84 -5.06 -8.30
CA VAL A 16 -6.76 -4.84 -7.35
C VAL A 16 -5.58 -5.72 -7.77
N ALA A 17 -4.40 -5.11 -7.86
CA ALA A 17 -3.18 -5.83 -8.22
C ALA A 17 -2.24 -5.93 -7.04
N PHE A 18 -1.73 -7.12 -6.81
CA PHE A 18 -0.69 -7.39 -5.81
C PHE A 18 0.57 -7.78 -6.56
N ILE A 19 1.50 -6.83 -6.68
CA ILE A 19 2.79 -7.10 -7.34
C ILE A 19 3.77 -7.49 -6.27
N ASP A 20 3.79 -8.77 -6.01
CA ASP A 20 4.69 -9.42 -5.09
C ASP A 20 5.64 -10.29 -5.89
N ASN A 21 6.85 -10.41 -5.45
CA ASN A 21 7.74 -11.39 -6.05
C ASN A 21 8.34 -12.26 -4.94
N TYR A 22 8.78 -13.45 -5.36
CA TYR A 22 9.36 -14.43 -4.46
C TYR A 22 10.80 -14.08 -4.04
N ARG A 23 11.24 -12.84 -4.27
CA ARG A 23 12.59 -12.37 -3.92
C ARG A 23 12.62 -11.55 -2.63
N GLY A 24 11.55 -11.57 -1.85
CA GLY A 24 11.52 -10.92 -0.56
C GLY A 24 10.50 -9.82 -0.37
N GLY A 25 9.73 -9.46 -1.40
CA GLY A 25 8.59 -8.58 -1.22
C GLY A 25 7.40 -9.36 -0.67
N ALA A 26 6.66 -8.73 0.21
CA ALA A 26 5.45 -9.31 0.78
C ALA A 26 4.40 -8.23 1.00
N ILE A 27 3.13 -8.61 0.98
CA ILE A 27 2.02 -7.68 1.17
C ILE A 27 1.13 -8.26 2.26
N GLU A 28 1.01 -7.53 3.35
CA GLU A 28 0.27 -7.97 4.54
C GLU A 28 -0.83 -6.98 4.84
N LEU A 29 -2.08 -7.43 4.76
CA LEU A 29 -3.24 -6.62 5.12
C LEU A 29 -3.83 -7.16 6.40
N GLY A 30 -4.16 -6.28 7.31
CA GLY A 30 -4.79 -6.61 8.58
C GLY A 30 -6.26 -6.96 8.42
N GLN A 31 -7.00 -6.81 9.52
CA GLN A 31 -8.43 -7.09 9.58
C GLN A 31 -9.24 -5.88 9.14
N ARG A 32 -10.39 -6.12 8.54
CA ARG A 32 -11.34 -5.08 8.16
C ARG A 32 -10.72 -3.96 7.33
N VAL A 33 -9.74 -4.29 6.50
CA VAL A 33 -9.16 -3.33 5.56
C VAL A 33 -10.09 -3.23 4.35
N ALA A 34 -10.37 -2.00 3.94
CA ALA A 34 -11.17 -1.75 2.75
C ALA A 34 -10.27 -1.35 1.59
N VAL A 35 -10.23 -2.17 0.55
CA VAL A 35 -9.43 -1.90 -0.64
C VAL A 35 -10.37 -1.61 -1.81
N ALA A 36 -10.39 -0.37 -2.26
CA ALA A 36 -11.25 0.08 -3.35
C ALA A 36 -10.79 -0.47 -4.71
N PRO A 37 -11.62 -0.35 -5.76
CA PRO A 37 -11.23 -0.86 -7.08
C PRO A 37 -9.94 -0.23 -7.59
N GLY A 38 -9.13 -1.04 -8.26
CA GLY A 38 -7.97 -0.56 -9.00
C GLY A 38 -6.74 -0.24 -8.14
N VAL A 39 -6.77 -0.52 -6.84
CA VAL A 39 -5.59 -0.31 -5.99
C VAL A 39 -4.46 -1.23 -6.43
N THR A 40 -3.25 -0.70 -6.47
CA THR A 40 -2.05 -1.47 -6.83
C THR A 40 -1.05 -1.46 -5.67
N PHE A 41 -0.69 -2.65 -5.21
CA PHE A 41 0.36 -2.84 -4.21
C PHE A 41 1.63 -3.26 -4.95
N ILE A 42 2.69 -2.48 -4.81
CA ILE A 42 3.97 -2.78 -5.47
C ILE A 42 5.01 -3.10 -4.39
N ALA A 43 5.24 -4.37 -4.14
CA ALA A 43 6.27 -4.82 -3.20
C ALA A 43 7.62 -5.04 -3.88
N ASP A 44 7.65 -5.03 -5.19
CA ASP A 44 8.86 -5.19 -5.98
C ASP A 44 8.79 -4.31 -7.23
N SER A 45 9.78 -3.46 -7.39
CA SER A 45 9.91 -2.58 -8.54
C SER A 45 11.30 -2.77 -9.13
N ASP A 46 11.34 -3.19 -10.38
CA ASP A 46 12.58 -3.65 -11.03
C ASP A 46 12.57 -3.17 -12.49
N PRO A 47 13.67 -2.56 -12.97
CA PRO A 47 13.76 -2.15 -14.38
C PRO A 47 13.88 -3.31 -15.36
N ASN A 48 13.92 -4.54 -14.87
CA ASN A 48 13.92 -5.78 -15.67
C ASN A 48 15.04 -5.81 -16.72
N ASN A 49 14.68 -5.82 -18.00
CA ASN A 49 15.65 -5.92 -19.10
C ASN A 49 16.20 -4.58 -19.57
N SER A 50 15.81 -3.49 -18.92
CA SER A 50 16.37 -2.18 -19.23
C SER A 50 17.85 -2.12 -18.83
N ARG A 51 18.61 -1.30 -19.53
CA ARG A 51 19.99 -1.01 -19.12
C ARG A 51 20.09 -0.43 -17.72
N LEU A 52 18.99 0.12 -17.21
CA LEU A 52 18.90 0.62 -15.84
C LEU A 52 19.02 -0.50 -14.81
N SER A 53 18.82 -1.76 -15.20
CA SER A 53 18.94 -2.91 -14.30
C SER A 53 20.34 -3.09 -13.71
N THR A 54 21.35 -2.45 -14.32
CA THR A 54 22.72 -2.47 -13.80
C THR A 54 22.94 -1.50 -12.64
N VAL A 55 21.96 -0.63 -12.38
CA VAL A 55 22.00 0.32 -11.27
C VAL A 55 21.22 -0.26 -10.11
N GLU A 56 21.92 -0.66 -9.06
CA GLU A 56 21.30 -1.37 -7.94
C GLU A 56 20.20 -0.56 -7.26
N ASP A 57 20.39 0.76 -7.14
CA ASP A 57 19.44 1.64 -6.47
C ASP A 57 18.08 1.71 -7.16
N TYR A 58 17.98 1.27 -8.41
CA TYR A 58 16.72 1.29 -9.14
C TYR A 58 15.85 0.06 -8.91
N VAL A 59 16.39 -0.92 -8.21
CA VAL A 59 15.61 -2.10 -7.81
C VAL A 59 15.14 -1.90 -6.37
N VAL A 60 13.84 -1.77 -6.17
CA VAL A 60 13.29 -1.49 -4.86
C VAL A 60 12.35 -2.63 -4.47
N ARG A 61 12.64 -3.27 -3.34
CA ARG A 61 11.82 -4.36 -2.79
C ARG A 61 11.57 -4.12 -1.32
N GLY A 62 10.41 -4.52 -0.87
CA GLY A 62 10.14 -4.45 0.55
C GLY A 62 8.73 -4.87 0.89
N VAL A 63 8.50 -5.07 2.18
CA VAL A 63 7.22 -5.48 2.71
C VAL A 63 6.29 -4.28 2.76
N ILE A 64 5.07 -4.48 2.27
CA ILE A 64 3.97 -3.52 2.45
C ILE A 64 3.10 -4.06 3.58
N ARG A 65 2.81 -3.22 4.56
CA ARG A 65 1.89 -3.54 5.65
C ARG A 65 0.76 -2.54 5.68
N VAL A 66 -0.44 -3.05 5.78
CA VAL A 66 -1.64 -2.22 5.98
C VAL A 66 -2.31 -2.73 7.23
N ASP A 67 -2.41 -1.87 8.23
CA ASP A 67 -2.97 -2.23 9.52
C ASP A 67 -4.50 -2.24 9.49
N ASP A 68 -5.08 -2.72 10.59
CA ASP A 68 -6.52 -2.92 10.72
C ASP A 68 -7.31 -1.65 10.42
N ASP A 69 -8.47 -1.83 9.80
CA ASP A 69 -9.44 -0.77 9.59
C ASP A 69 -8.97 0.36 8.66
N ALA A 70 -7.89 0.18 7.91
CA ALA A 70 -7.45 1.17 6.92
C ALA A 70 -8.35 1.10 5.68
N TRP A 71 -8.47 2.24 5.00
CA TRP A 71 -9.25 2.36 3.77
C TRP A 71 -8.36 2.92 2.67
N LEU A 72 -8.14 2.12 1.62
CA LEU A 72 -7.34 2.50 0.46
C LEU A 72 -8.27 2.88 -0.68
N GLY A 73 -8.20 4.14 -1.08
CA GLY A 73 -9.06 4.70 -2.12
C GLY A 73 -8.77 4.16 -3.52
N ALA A 74 -9.75 4.29 -4.41
CA ALA A 74 -9.68 3.75 -5.77
C ALA A 74 -8.44 4.24 -6.51
N ASN A 75 -7.80 3.32 -7.23
CA ASN A 75 -6.64 3.60 -8.09
C ASN A 75 -5.44 4.17 -7.33
N SER A 76 -5.39 4.03 -6.02
CA SER A 76 -4.18 4.39 -5.28
C SER A 76 -3.08 3.35 -5.51
N VAL A 77 -1.83 3.79 -5.34
CA VAL A 77 -0.64 2.96 -5.52
C VAL A 77 0.15 2.99 -4.21
N ILE A 78 0.44 1.81 -3.68
CA ILE A 78 1.22 1.66 -2.45
C ILE A 78 2.58 1.10 -2.83
N LEU A 79 3.64 1.84 -2.52
CA LEU A 79 5.01 1.49 -2.94
C LEU A 79 5.71 0.58 -1.93
N PRO A 80 6.84 -0.04 -2.35
CA PRO A 80 7.58 -0.94 -1.45
C PRO A 80 7.98 -0.27 -0.15
N ASN A 81 8.02 -1.04 0.91
CA ASN A 81 8.43 -0.62 2.26
C ASN A 81 7.47 0.35 2.96
N VAL A 82 6.28 0.57 2.41
CA VAL A 82 5.29 1.45 3.03
C VAL A 82 4.47 0.68 4.05
N SER A 83 4.27 1.29 5.21
CA SER A 83 3.31 0.84 6.22
C SER A 83 2.17 1.85 6.29
N VAL A 84 0.95 1.35 6.18
CA VAL A 84 -0.25 2.18 6.34
C VAL A 84 -0.87 1.86 7.69
N GLY A 85 -1.01 2.87 8.51
CA GLY A 85 -1.44 2.71 9.89
C GLY A 85 -2.91 2.35 10.05
N ARG A 86 -3.26 2.01 11.28
CA ARG A 86 -4.60 1.62 11.66
C ARG A 86 -5.56 2.78 11.47
N CYS A 87 -6.75 2.50 10.93
CA CYS A 87 -7.78 3.51 10.68
C CYS A 87 -7.33 4.67 9.80
N ALA A 88 -6.28 4.48 9.00
CA ALA A 88 -5.81 5.49 8.07
C ALA A 88 -6.62 5.44 6.78
N ILE A 89 -6.67 6.56 6.08
CA ILE A 89 -7.33 6.66 4.77
C ILE A 89 -6.32 7.14 3.74
N VAL A 90 -6.28 6.44 2.62
CA VAL A 90 -5.55 6.87 1.43
C VAL A 90 -6.56 7.33 0.39
N GLY A 91 -6.46 8.59 -0.03
CA GLY A 91 -7.37 9.16 -1.01
C GLY A 91 -7.23 8.49 -2.39
N ALA A 92 -8.32 8.54 -3.17
CA ALA A 92 -8.33 7.97 -4.51
C ALA A 92 -7.23 8.59 -5.39
N GLY A 93 -6.61 7.77 -6.23
CA GLY A 93 -5.59 8.23 -7.18
C GLY A 93 -4.25 8.63 -6.55
N SER A 94 -4.06 8.37 -5.27
CA SER A 94 -2.83 8.75 -4.57
C SER A 94 -1.70 7.77 -4.82
N VAL A 95 -0.46 8.26 -4.70
CA VAL A 95 0.73 7.41 -4.70
C VAL A 95 1.41 7.55 -3.35
N VAL A 96 1.37 6.47 -2.56
CA VAL A 96 1.91 6.47 -1.21
C VAL A 96 3.37 6.04 -1.25
N THR A 97 4.26 6.99 -0.95
CA THR A 97 5.71 6.79 -1.02
C THR A 97 6.36 6.70 0.36
N LYS A 98 5.63 7.04 1.42
CA LYS A 98 6.12 7.04 2.80
C LYS A 98 5.08 6.43 3.71
N ASP A 99 5.49 6.03 4.90
CA ASP A 99 4.58 5.48 5.90
C ASP A 99 3.45 6.46 6.21
N VAL A 100 2.27 5.90 6.40
CA VAL A 100 1.08 6.61 6.85
C VAL A 100 0.85 6.19 8.30
N LYS A 101 0.78 7.15 9.20
CA LYS A 101 0.59 6.87 10.62
C LYS A 101 -0.86 6.49 10.92
N ASP A 102 -1.08 5.90 12.09
CA ASP A 102 -2.43 5.60 12.54
C ASP A 102 -3.32 6.83 12.46
N PHE A 103 -4.54 6.65 11.98
CA PHE A 103 -5.57 7.68 11.89
C PHE A 103 -5.27 8.83 10.92
N GLU A 104 -4.20 8.77 10.16
CA GLU A 104 -3.93 9.81 9.17
C GLU A 104 -4.78 9.64 7.92
N VAL A 105 -5.18 10.76 7.34
CA VAL A 105 -5.75 10.81 6.00
C VAL A 105 -4.71 11.44 5.08
N VAL A 106 -4.32 10.69 4.05
CA VAL A 106 -3.33 11.16 3.08
C VAL A 106 -3.93 11.17 1.67
N ALA A 107 -3.46 12.08 0.84
CA ALA A 107 -3.89 12.13 -0.56
C ALA A 107 -2.83 12.82 -1.42
N GLY A 108 -2.88 12.56 -2.71
CA GLY A 108 -2.04 13.23 -3.72
C GLY A 108 -0.94 12.35 -4.28
N VAL A 109 -0.14 12.95 -5.16
CA VAL A 109 1.01 12.32 -5.82
C VAL A 109 2.22 13.25 -5.70
N PRO A 110 3.14 12.99 -4.77
CA PRO A 110 3.10 11.98 -3.73
C PRO A 110 2.08 12.31 -2.64
N ALA A 111 1.58 11.28 -1.97
CA ALA A 111 0.58 11.47 -0.94
C ALA A 111 1.12 12.30 0.24
N ARG A 112 0.27 13.18 0.75
CA ARG A 112 0.58 14.04 1.90
C ARG A 112 -0.58 14.01 2.88
N VAL A 113 -0.29 14.25 4.15
CA VAL A 113 -1.32 14.29 5.21
C VAL A 113 -2.27 15.47 4.96
N ILE A 114 -3.56 15.17 4.89
CA ILE A 114 -4.60 16.19 4.68
C ILE A 114 -5.65 16.18 5.80
N GLY A 115 -5.60 15.23 6.71
CA GLY A 115 -6.58 15.15 7.78
C GLY A 115 -6.33 14.00 8.72
N THR A 116 -7.32 13.71 9.55
CA THR A 116 -7.28 12.65 10.55
C THR A 116 -8.64 12.01 10.74
N THR A 117 -8.64 10.72 11.07
CA THR A 117 -9.85 10.00 11.49
C THR A 117 -9.94 9.92 13.02
N ALA A 118 -8.95 10.45 13.73
CA ALA A 118 -8.94 10.40 15.18
C ALA A 118 -10.17 11.10 15.78
N GLY A 119 -10.78 10.46 16.77
CA GLY A 119 -11.97 11.00 17.44
C GLY A 119 -13.27 10.81 16.68
N LYS A 120 -13.27 10.13 15.55
CA LYS A 120 -14.48 9.92 14.73
C LYS A 120 -15.09 8.53 14.89
N LEU A 121 -14.34 7.64 15.52
CA LEU A 121 -14.74 6.24 15.71
C LEU A 121 -15.08 6.01 17.17
N ASP A 122 -16.31 6.18 17.51
CA ASP A 122 -16.73 5.86 18.88
C ASP A 122 -18.06 5.23 18.92
#